data_93a36676cb6544322c66f322b0c4b628
#
_entry.id   93a36676cb6544322c66f322b0c4b628
#
_cell.length_a   1.000
_cell.length_b   1.000
_cell.length_c   1.000
_cell.angle_alpha   90.00
_cell.angle_beta   90.00
_cell.angle_gamma   90.00
#
_symmetry.space_group_name_H-M   'P 1'
#
loop_
_entity.id
_entity.type
_entity.pdbx_description
1 polymer ?
#
loop_
_entity_poly.entity_id
_entity_poly.type
_entity_poly.pdbx_seq_one_letter_code
_entity_poly.pdbx_strand_id
1 'polypeptide(L)'
;PRFNYDIKFFRSDPMGEINLDFPYLIPFKPGENAKVFDVKTIEGFWGSEEPDSWNATGFQTAPGEPVFASRTGTVVEIVGNTRTGKPENWYHTWTNSVTVLQPDGTLICYRNVIDKNKELEVNEKIFAGEQIGVVPPNTNELILLVFQNSLNSADLRFIIPRFVVNEDKTELLISSKVYSVVHPEKIRGLEMSRREKRRNLK
;
A
#
# COMPACT_ATOMS: atom_id res chain seq x y z
N PRO A 1 -27.70 -35.28 11.67
CA PRO A 1 -27.28 -33.95 12.04
C PRO A 1 -26.98 -33.16 10.77
N ARG A 2 -27.59 -31.95 10.63
CA ARG A 2 -27.25 -31.00 9.58
C ARG A 2 -26.18 -30.07 10.17
N PHE A 3 -25.03 -29.95 9.50
CA PHE A 3 -24.00 -28.98 9.88
C PHE A 3 -24.16 -27.78 8.97
N ASN A 4 -24.29 -26.59 9.54
CA ASN A 4 -24.16 -25.32 8.82
C ASN A 4 -22.75 -24.82 9.08
N TYR A 5 -22.07 -24.38 8.03
CA TYR A 5 -20.76 -23.73 8.13
C TYR A 5 -20.72 -22.55 7.20
N ASP A 6 -20.05 -21.49 7.64
CA ASP A 6 -19.74 -20.32 6.85
C ASP A 6 -18.25 -20.33 6.53
N ILE A 7 -17.93 -20.06 5.27
CA ILE A 7 -16.55 -19.94 4.82
C ILE A 7 -16.28 -18.47 4.52
N LYS A 8 -15.26 -17.90 5.18
CA LYS A 8 -14.77 -16.55 4.89
C LYS A 8 -13.39 -16.64 4.26
N PHE A 9 -13.20 -15.89 3.18
CA PHE A 9 -11.91 -15.76 2.52
C PHE A 9 -11.32 -14.39 2.81
N PHE A 10 -10.07 -14.36 3.26
CA PHE A 10 -9.33 -13.14 3.53
C PHE A 10 -8.12 -13.06 2.62
N ARG A 11 -7.77 -11.86 2.16
CA ARG A 11 -6.51 -11.62 1.43
C ARG A 11 -5.36 -11.29 2.38
N SER A 12 -5.66 -10.82 3.58
CA SER A 12 -4.71 -10.61 4.67
C SER A 12 -4.69 -11.82 5.60
N ASP A 13 -3.71 -11.90 6.48
CA ASP A 13 -3.78 -12.80 7.63
C ASP A 13 -4.46 -12.08 8.80
N PRO A 14 -5.75 -12.36 9.09
CA PRO A 14 -6.48 -11.68 10.16
C PRO A 14 -6.00 -12.06 11.57
N MET A 15 -5.12 -13.07 11.68
CA MET A 15 -4.48 -13.52 12.92
C MET A 15 -3.03 -13.03 13.03
N GLY A 16 -2.49 -12.41 11.97
CA GLY A 16 -1.12 -11.92 11.93
C GLY A 16 -0.87 -10.87 13.03
N GLU A 17 0.28 -10.94 13.67
CA GLU A 17 0.73 -9.98 14.67
C GLU A 17 1.29 -8.73 13.97
N ILE A 18 0.56 -7.62 14.05
CA ILE A 18 0.90 -6.39 13.36
C ILE A 18 2.08 -5.71 14.04
N ASN A 19 3.11 -5.38 13.28
CA ASN A 19 4.20 -4.53 13.74
C ASN A 19 3.88 -3.03 13.48
N LEU A 20 3.31 -2.36 14.48
CA LEU A 20 2.92 -0.94 14.39
C LEU A 20 4.12 0.02 14.27
N ASP A 21 5.32 -0.40 14.65
CA ASP A 21 6.54 0.41 14.59
C ASP A 21 7.39 0.11 13.35
N PHE A 22 6.88 -0.72 12.42
CA PHE A 22 7.62 -1.04 11.20
C PHE A 22 7.90 0.24 10.38
N PRO A 23 9.18 0.46 9.96
CA PRO A 23 9.57 1.64 9.19
C PRO A 23 9.21 1.48 7.70
N TYR A 24 8.19 2.18 7.23
CA TYR A 24 7.78 2.23 5.83
C TYR A 24 8.63 3.24 5.05
N LEU A 25 9.02 2.92 3.83
CA LEU A 25 9.62 3.88 2.91
C LEU A 25 8.56 4.81 2.31
N ILE A 26 8.88 6.08 2.11
CA ILE A 26 8.05 6.97 1.29
C ILE A 26 8.12 6.47 -0.16
N PRO A 27 6.98 6.26 -0.86
CA PRO A 27 6.91 5.46 -2.10
C PRO A 27 7.38 6.20 -3.36
N PHE A 28 8.38 7.08 -3.26
CA PHE A 28 8.96 7.81 -4.37
C PHE A 28 10.47 7.57 -4.47
N LYS A 29 11.08 8.10 -5.51
CA LYS A 29 12.51 7.94 -5.76
C LYS A 29 13.35 8.64 -4.68
N PRO A 30 14.39 7.99 -4.13
CA PRO A 30 15.30 8.63 -3.19
C PRO A 30 15.91 9.92 -3.76
N GLY A 31 15.97 10.96 -2.91
CA GLY A 31 16.46 12.30 -3.28
C GLY A 31 15.37 13.26 -3.75
N GLU A 32 14.15 12.78 -3.96
CA GLU A 32 12.99 13.62 -4.26
C GLU A 32 12.29 14.12 -3.00
N ASN A 33 11.28 14.97 -3.19
CA ASN A 33 10.46 15.50 -2.12
C ASN A 33 9.02 14.99 -2.27
N ALA A 34 8.43 14.51 -1.19
CA ALA A 34 7.06 14.07 -1.11
C ALA A 34 6.22 15.06 -0.31
N LYS A 35 5.19 15.64 -0.92
CA LYS A 35 4.23 16.50 -0.23
C LYS A 35 3.01 15.69 0.16
N VAL A 36 2.67 15.71 1.45
CA VAL A 36 1.60 14.92 2.05
C VAL A 36 0.30 15.72 2.12
N PHE A 37 -0.83 15.04 1.92
CA PHE A 37 -2.16 15.60 2.16
C PHE A 37 -3.07 14.60 2.89
N ASP A 38 -4.09 15.11 3.60
CA ASP A 38 -5.06 14.25 4.28
C ASP A 38 -6.09 13.72 3.30
N VAL A 39 -6.29 12.42 3.34
CA VAL A 39 -7.38 11.74 2.65
C VAL A 39 -8.54 11.60 3.64
N LYS A 40 -9.48 12.56 3.62
CA LYS A 40 -10.57 12.59 4.60
C LYS A 40 -11.53 11.42 4.45
N THR A 41 -11.95 11.12 3.23
CA THR A 41 -12.88 10.03 2.95
C THR A 41 -12.74 9.63 1.50
N ILE A 42 -12.75 8.36 1.23
CA ILE A 42 -13.00 7.86 -0.12
C ILE A 42 -14.48 7.50 -0.11
N GLU A 43 -15.33 8.45 -0.55
CA GLU A 43 -16.79 8.24 -0.58
C GLU A 43 -17.10 6.85 -1.10
N GLY A 44 -17.95 6.15 -0.31
CA GLY A 44 -18.47 4.86 -0.65
C GLY A 44 -17.46 3.70 -0.58
N PHE A 45 -16.26 3.82 -0.05
CA PHE A 45 -15.34 2.68 0.15
C PHE A 45 -15.92 1.63 1.11
N TRP A 46 -16.82 2.05 2.02
CA TRP A 46 -17.37 1.24 3.11
C TRP A 46 -18.89 1.12 3.11
N GLY A 47 -19.58 1.56 2.10
CA GLY A 47 -21.02 1.68 2.15
C GLY A 47 -21.45 2.98 2.86
N SER A 48 -22.25 2.88 3.94
CA SER A 48 -22.83 4.05 4.61
C SER A 48 -22.02 4.63 5.76
N GLU A 49 -21.06 3.89 6.31
CA GLU A 49 -20.32 4.29 7.51
C GLU A 49 -18.81 4.11 7.33
N GLU A 50 -18.06 5.16 7.71
CA GLU A 50 -16.59 5.13 7.74
C GLU A 50 -16.12 4.32 8.97
N PRO A 51 -15.18 3.38 8.83
CA PRO A 51 -14.61 2.67 9.97
C PRO A 51 -13.92 3.61 10.95
N ASP A 52 -14.08 3.40 12.25
CA ASP A 52 -13.44 4.19 13.31
C ASP A 52 -11.91 4.25 13.16
N SER A 53 -11.33 3.21 12.58
CA SER A 53 -9.88 3.12 12.33
C SER A 53 -9.45 3.71 11.01
N TRP A 54 -10.35 4.39 10.25
CA TRP A 54 -10.03 4.91 8.92
C TRP A 54 -8.72 5.69 8.90
N ASN A 55 -7.83 5.30 8.03
CA ASN A 55 -6.59 6.02 7.78
C ASN A 55 -6.12 5.80 6.34
N ALA A 56 -5.72 6.88 5.69
CA ALA A 56 -5.05 6.86 4.40
C ALA A 56 -4.04 8.00 4.32
N THR A 57 -2.90 7.75 3.69
CA THR A 57 -1.87 8.77 3.45
C THR A 57 -1.90 9.18 1.99
N GLY A 58 -2.18 10.44 1.72
CA GLY A 58 -2.15 11.02 0.38
C GLY A 58 -0.82 11.71 0.09
N PHE A 59 -0.32 11.55 -1.15
CA PHE A 59 0.87 12.23 -1.65
C PHE A 59 0.54 12.98 -2.93
N GLN A 60 0.89 14.27 -3.00
CA GLN A 60 0.89 15.02 -4.26
C GLN A 60 2.06 14.55 -5.11
N THR A 61 1.79 14.31 -6.38
CA THR A 61 2.75 13.76 -7.33
C THR A 61 2.49 14.29 -8.73
N ALA A 62 3.27 13.87 -9.71
CA ALA A 62 3.07 14.19 -11.11
C ALA A 62 2.61 12.95 -11.90
N PRO A 63 1.83 13.12 -12.99
CA PRO A 63 1.55 12.04 -13.91
C PRO A 63 2.84 11.40 -14.43
N GLY A 64 2.90 10.06 -14.42
CA GLY A 64 4.09 9.30 -14.84
C GLY A 64 5.17 9.13 -13.78
N GLU A 65 4.99 9.71 -12.59
CA GLU A 65 5.92 9.57 -11.46
C GLU A 65 6.09 8.09 -11.09
N PRO A 66 7.33 7.59 -10.97
CA PRO A 66 7.59 6.24 -10.52
C PRO A 66 7.16 6.02 -9.07
N VAL A 67 6.48 4.89 -8.83
CA VAL A 67 6.02 4.48 -7.50
C VAL A 67 6.82 3.26 -7.03
N PHE A 68 7.30 3.31 -5.80
CA PHE A 68 8.14 2.30 -5.20
C PHE A 68 7.45 1.60 -4.02
N ALA A 69 7.76 0.34 -3.80
CA ALA A 69 7.24 -0.42 -2.67
C ALA A 69 7.73 0.17 -1.33
N SER A 70 6.79 0.55 -0.46
CA SER A 70 7.11 1.08 0.88
C SER A 70 7.62 0.02 1.84
N ARG A 71 7.30 -1.26 1.59
CA ARG A 71 7.68 -2.42 2.39
C ARG A 71 7.72 -3.67 1.51
N THR A 72 8.52 -4.65 1.89
CA THR A 72 8.56 -5.98 1.24
C THR A 72 7.23 -6.70 1.40
N GLY A 73 6.84 -7.47 0.38
CA GLY A 73 5.63 -8.30 0.43
C GLY A 73 5.40 -9.11 -0.83
N THR A 74 4.20 -9.67 -0.94
CA THR A 74 3.75 -10.43 -2.11
C THR A 74 2.56 -9.71 -2.74
N VAL A 75 2.60 -9.47 -4.04
CA VAL A 75 1.49 -8.86 -4.79
C VAL A 75 0.28 -9.80 -4.75
N VAL A 76 -0.84 -9.33 -4.25
CA VAL A 76 -2.08 -10.13 -4.15
C VAL A 76 -3.19 -9.63 -5.05
N GLU A 77 -3.10 -8.39 -5.53
CA GLU A 77 -4.07 -7.83 -6.45
C GLU A 77 -3.47 -6.69 -7.27
N ILE A 78 -3.82 -6.69 -8.55
CA ILE A 78 -3.54 -5.61 -9.48
C ILE A 78 -4.85 -5.22 -10.15
N VAL A 79 -5.32 -3.99 -9.90
CA VAL A 79 -6.49 -3.43 -10.57
C VAL A 79 -5.98 -2.44 -11.62
N GLY A 80 -6.10 -2.80 -12.89
CA GLY A 80 -5.63 -1.98 -14.01
C GLY A 80 -6.74 -1.67 -14.98
N ASN A 81 -6.78 -0.43 -15.45
CA ASN A 81 -7.34 0.10 -16.71
C ASN A 81 -8.66 -0.50 -17.23
N THR A 82 -9.53 -1.02 -16.39
CA THR A 82 -10.85 -1.46 -16.79
C THR A 82 -11.85 -0.31 -16.63
N ARG A 83 -11.94 0.54 -17.66
CA ARG A 83 -13.15 1.30 -17.93
C ARG A 83 -14.26 0.33 -18.34
N THR A 84 -14.75 -0.47 -17.47
CA THR A 84 -15.97 -1.24 -17.69
C THR A 84 -17.09 -0.57 -16.93
N GLY A 85 -18.04 -0.08 -17.71
CA GLY A 85 -19.15 0.72 -17.24
C GLY A 85 -20.01 0.04 -16.21
N LYS A 86 -20.59 0.85 -15.35
CA LYS A 86 -21.48 0.72 -14.23
C LYS A 86 -20.83 0.26 -12.93
N PRO A 87 -20.92 1.12 -11.92
CA PRO A 87 -20.29 0.91 -10.62
C PRO A 87 -21.17 0.06 -9.71
N GLU A 88 -21.27 -1.23 -9.97
CA GLU A 88 -21.87 -2.14 -8.99
C GLU A 88 -20.90 -2.51 -7.86
N ASN A 89 -19.59 -2.34 -8.14
CA ASN A 89 -18.51 -2.45 -7.15
C ASN A 89 -17.51 -1.30 -7.37
N TRP A 90 -17.98 -0.11 -7.19
CA TRP A 90 -17.33 1.14 -7.59
C TRP A 90 -15.93 1.39 -7.00
N TYR A 91 -15.56 0.87 -5.85
CA TYR A 91 -14.22 1.03 -5.30
C TYR A 91 -13.14 0.22 -6.07
N HIS A 92 -13.55 -0.81 -6.81
CA HIS A 92 -12.65 -1.56 -7.69
C HIS A 92 -12.58 -0.99 -9.12
N THR A 93 -13.62 -0.26 -9.56
CA THR A 93 -13.76 0.12 -10.96
C THR A 93 -13.16 1.47 -11.33
N TRP A 94 -12.86 2.32 -10.37
CA TRP A 94 -12.49 3.71 -10.65
C TRP A 94 -11.02 4.07 -10.40
N THR A 95 -10.24 3.22 -9.77
CA THR A 95 -8.84 3.52 -9.47
C THR A 95 -7.95 2.33 -9.78
N ASN A 96 -6.93 2.59 -10.59
CA ASN A 96 -5.82 1.66 -10.72
C ASN A 96 -5.16 1.47 -9.36
N SER A 97 -4.86 0.23 -8.99
CA SER A 97 -4.21 -0.05 -7.71
C SER A 97 -3.37 -1.32 -7.74
N VAL A 98 -2.38 -1.35 -6.86
CA VAL A 98 -1.57 -2.53 -6.54
C VAL A 98 -1.72 -2.80 -5.05
N THR A 99 -2.13 -4.02 -4.69
CA THR A 99 -2.24 -4.46 -3.29
C THR A 99 -1.22 -5.54 -2.99
N VAL A 100 -0.51 -5.37 -1.89
CA VAL A 100 0.61 -6.23 -1.47
C VAL A 100 0.36 -6.76 -0.07
N LEU A 101 0.45 -8.08 0.10
CA LEU A 101 0.43 -8.76 1.40
C LEU A 101 1.81 -8.68 2.03
N GLN A 102 1.89 -8.13 3.22
CA GLN A 102 3.11 -7.95 3.99
C GLN A 102 3.40 -9.13 4.92
N PRO A 103 4.65 -9.34 5.36
CA PRO A 103 5.03 -10.51 6.17
C PRO A 103 4.29 -10.64 7.51
N ASP A 104 3.79 -9.55 8.09
CA ASP A 104 3.00 -9.55 9.32
C ASP A 104 1.49 -9.75 9.09
N GLY A 105 1.10 -10.10 7.87
CA GLY A 105 -0.30 -10.37 7.52
C GLY A 105 -1.13 -9.13 7.20
N THR A 106 -0.56 -7.92 7.24
CA THR A 106 -1.23 -6.70 6.78
C THR A 106 -1.21 -6.58 5.26
N LEU A 107 -2.12 -5.78 4.72
CA LEU A 107 -2.16 -5.38 3.32
C LEU A 107 -1.75 -3.92 3.19
N ILE A 108 -0.97 -3.61 2.17
CA ILE A 108 -0.76 -2.24 1.71
C ILE A 108 -1.34 -2.09 0.31
N CYS A 109 -2.22 -1.10 0.12
CA CYS A 109 -2.83 -0.78 -1.16
C CYS A 109 -2.28 0.57 -1.65
N TYR A 110 -1.67 0.56 -2.82
CA TYR A 110 -1.24 1.74 -3.56
C TYR A 110 -2.31 2.08 -4.58
N ARG A 111 -3.09 3.13 -4.34
CA ARG A 111 -4.12 3.60 -5.28
C ARG A 111 -3.55 4.68 -6.19
N ASN A 112 -4.06 4.74 -7.41
CA ASN A 112 -3.54 5.57 -8.49
C ASN A 112 -2.14 5.13 -8.92
N VAL A 113 -1.97 3.80 -9.09
CA VAL A 113 -0.76 3.19 -9.64
C VAL A 113 -1.14 2.28 -10.79
N ILE A 114 -0.47 2.43 -11.93
CA ILE A 114 -0.54 1.52 -13.06
C ILE A 114 0.81 0.84 -13.25
N ASP A 115 0.76 -0.45 -13.54
CA ASP A 115 1.91 -1.17 -14.06
C ASP A 115 2.10 -0.81 -15.55
N LYS A 116 3.01 0.12 -15.83
CA LYS A 116 3.22 0.68 -17.16
C LYS A 116 3.63 -0.36 -18.20
N ASN A 117 4.37 -1.37 -17.80
CA ASN A 117 4.96 -2.36 -18.69
C ASN A 117 4.30 -3.75 -18.56
N LYS A 118 3.35 -3.93 -17.66
CA LYS A 118 2.77 -5.24 -17.29
C LYS A 118 3.85 -6.24 -16.83
N GLU A 119 4.82 -5.73 -16.08
CA GLU A 119 5.93 -6.52 -15.54
C GLU A 119 5.62 -7.09 -14.15
N LEU A 120 4.61 -6.53 -13.46
CA LEU A 120 4.21 -6.95 -12.12
C LEU A 120 3.15 -8.06 -12.21
N GLU A 121 3.36 -9.16 -11.51
CA GLU A 121 2.44 -10.30 -11.50
C GLU A 121 1.87 -10.57 -10.09
N VAL A 122 0.63 -11.07 -10.05
CA VAL A 122 0.03 -11.58 -8.80
C VAL A 122 0.82 -12.80 -8.34
N ASN A 123 1.09 -12.88 -7.05
CA ASN A 123 1.99 -13.80 -6.36
C ASN A 123 3.49 -13.49 -6.53
N GLU A 124 3.85 -12.42 -7.19
CA GLU A 124 5.23 -11.95 -7.24
C GLU A 124 5.65 -11.37 -5.88
N LYS A 125 6.87 -11.72 -5.43
CA LYS A 125 7.49 -11.10 -4.27
C LYS A 125 8.22 -9.84 -4.69
N ILE A 126 7.86 -8.72 -4.09
CA ILE A 126 8.53 -7.42 -4.25
C ILE A 126 9.29 -7.04 -2.99
N PHE A 127 10.33 -6.24 -3.15
CA PHE A 127 11.16 -5.76 -2.04
C PHE A 127 10.95 -4.27 -1.79
N ALA A 128 11.13 -3.85 -0.54
CA ALA A 128 11.08 -2.43 -0.17
C ALA A 128 12.05 -1.60 -1.03
N GLY A 129 11.55 -0.51 -1.63
CA GLY A 129 12.28 0.33 -2.57
C GLY A 129 12.37 -0.18 -4.01
N GLU A 130 11.69 -1.27 -4.36
CA GLU A 130 11.52 -1.74 -5.73
C GLU A 130 10.39 -0.96 -6.42
N GLN A 131 10.57 -0.62 -7.71
CA GLN A 131 9.53 0.08 -8.47
C GLN A 131 8.39 -0.86 -8.79
N ILE A 132 7.16 -0.45 -8.46
CA ILE A 132 5.92 -1.25 -8.64
C ILE A 132 5.01 -0.68 -9.72
N GLY A 133 5.31 0.48 -10.25
CA GLY A 133 4.50 1.11 -11.29
C GLY A 133 4.78 2.59 -11.42
N VAL A 134 3.81 3.29 -12.02
CA VAL A 134 3.83 4.75 -12.18
C VAL A 134 2.46 5.34 -11.90
N VAL A 135 2.42 6.62 -11.57
CA VAL A 135 1.16 7.37 -11.42
C VAL A 135 0.49 7.51 -12.80
N PRO A 136 -0.82 7.25 -12.93
CA PRO A 136 -1.56 7.38 -14.18
C PRO A 136 -1.53 8.82 -14.75
N PRO A 137 -1.67 9.01 -16.07
CA PRO A 137 -1.61 10.32 -16.70
C PRO A 137 -2.79 11.24 -16.36
N ASN A 138 -3.86 10.71 -15.78
CA ASN A 138 -5.09 11.43 -15.46
C ASN A 138 -5.23 11.79 -13.97
N THR A 139 -4.20 11.61 -13.18
CA THR A 139 -4.16 11.97 -11.75
C THR A 139 -2.81 12.55 -11.35
N ASN A 140 -2.80 13.31 -10.27
CA ASN A 140 -1.62 13.89 -9.64
C ASN A 140 -1.52 13.48 -8.16
N GLU A 141 -2.13 12.36 -7.80
CA GLU A 141 -2.21 11.86 -6.44
C GLU A 141 -1.85 10.39 -6.37
N LEU A 142 -1.10 10.02 -5.34
CA LEU A 142 -0.92 8.65 -4.88
C LEU A 142 -1.55 8.52 -3.50
N ILE A 143 -2.38 7.49 -3.28
CA ILE A 143 -3.00 7.22 -1.98
C ILE A 143 -2.53 5.85 -1.49
N LEU A 144 -2.08 5.84 -0.25
CA LEU A 144 -1.57 4.65 0.43
C LEU A 144 -2.49 4.28 1.59
N LEU A 145 -2.91 3.01 1.62
CA LEU A 145 -3.74 2.45 2.68
C LEU A 145 -3.02 1.22 3.25
N VAL A 146 -2.87 1.17 4.58
CA VAL A 146 -2.38 -0.04 5.26
C VAL A 146 -3.50 -0.57 6.14
N PHE A 147 -3.84 -1.86 6.00
CA PHE A 147 -4.98 -2.44 6.71
C PHE A 147 -4.85 -3.94 6.90
N GLN A 148 -5.69 -4.49 7.77
CA GLN A 148 -5.85 -5.92 8.00
C GLN A 148 -7.33 -6.27 8.04
N ASN A 149 -7.72 -7.43 7.53
CA ASN A 149 -9.10 -7.93 7.69
C ASN A 149 -9.37 -8.28 9.16
N SER A 150 -10.59 -8.02 9.62
CA SER A 150 -11.05 -8.48 10.93
C SER A 150 -11.66 -9.88 10.82
N LEU A 151 -11.38 -10.77 11.79
CA LEU A 151 -12.02 -12.10 11.87
C LEU A 151 -13.51 -12.02 12.14
N ASN A 152 -13.93 -11.06 12.97
CA ASN A 152 -15.24 -11.04 13.57
C ASN A 152 -16.22 -10.09 12.87
N SER A 153 -15.75 -9.23 11.98
CA SER A 153 -16.56 -8.26 11.25
C SER A 153 -16.20 -8.25 9.76
N ALA A 154 -17.06 -7.67 8.94
CA ALA A 154 -16.72 -7.35 7.56
C ALA A 154 -15.75 -6.15 7.47
N ASP A 155 -15.42 -5.54 8.61
CA ASP A 155 -14.65 -4.31 8.68
C ASP A 155 -13.17 -4.56 8.47
N LEU A 156 -12.49 -3.54 7.97
CA LEU A 156 -11.05 -3.48 7.91
C LEU A 156 -10.51 -2.67 9.09
N ARG A 157 -9.43 -3.13 9.66
CA ARG A 157 -8.64 -2.38 10.64
C ARG A 157 -7.55 -1.62 9.89
N PHE A 158 -7.66 -0.30 9.82
CA PHE A 158 -6.63 0.56 9.25
C PHE A 158 -5.50 0.80 10.24
N ILE A 159 -4.31 0.97 9.68
CA ILE A 159 -3.06 1.14 10.42
C ILE A 159 -2.40 2.42 9.92
N ILE A 160 -1.95 3.26 10.85
CA ILE A 160 -1.19 4.47 10.54
C ILE A 160 0.29 4.07 10.40
N PRO A 161 0.86 4.06 9.19
CA PRO A 161 2.25 3.67 9.00
C PRO A 161 3.21 4.77 9.48
N ARG A 162 4.36 4.34 10.04
CA ARG A 162 5.47 5.23 10.36
C ARG A 162 6.45 5.24 9.19
N PHE A 163 6.74 6.42 8.63
CA PHE A 163 7.61 6.54 7.46
C PHE A 163 9.01 6.98 7.83
N VAL A 164 9.97 6.43 7.10
CA VAL A 164 11.38 6.82 7.17
C VAL A 164 11.54 8.21 6.55
N VAL A 165 11.96 9.19 7.34
CA VAL A 165 12.12 10.60 6.92
C VAL A 165 13.59 11.04 6.85
N ASN A 166 14.47 10.25 7.44
CA ASN A 166 15.92 10.31 7.25
C ASN A 166 16.56 8.96 7.62
N GLU A 167 17.90 8.83 7.57
CA GLU A 167 18.63 7.58 7.79
C GLU A 167 18.30 6.86 9.09
N ASP A 168 17.95 7.62 10.16
CA ASP A 168 17.79 7.09 11.51
C ASP A 168 16.43 7.41 12.15
N LYS A 169 15.51 8.07 11.43
CA LYS A 169 14.27 8.56 12.00
C LYS A 169 13.05 8.13 11.22
N THR A 170 12.03 7.66 11.94
CA THR A 170 10.68 7.43 11.43
C THR A 170 9.69 8.37 12.09
N GLU A 171 8.70 8.84 11.32
CA GLU A 171 7.63 9.71 11.80
C GLU A 171 6.27 9.26 11.24
N LEU A 172 5.21 9.67 11.93
CA LEU A 172 3.89 9.80 11.32
C LEU A 172 3.92 11.02 10.41
N LEU A 173 3.50 10.88 9.16
CA LEU A 173 3.48 12.00 8.24
C LEU A 173 2.36 12.99 8.60
N ILE A 174 2.65 14.26 8.45
CA ILE A 174 1.73 15.36 8.77
C ILE A 174 1.27 16.00 7.45
N SER A 175 -0.02 16.19 7.31
CA SER A 175 -0.63 16.87 6.17
C SER A 175 0.00 18.23 5.88
N SER A 176 0.08 18.60 4.61
CA SER A 176 0.67 19.83 4.11
C SER A 176 2.18 19.98 4.29
N LYS A 177 2.84 19.02 4.95
CA LYS A 177 4.30 18.95 5.06
C LYS A 177 4.94 18.34 3.81
N VAL A 178 6.19 18.73 3.59
CA VAL A 178 7.08 18.16 2.57
C VAL A 178 8.18 17.38 3.27
N TYR A 179 8.43 16.15 2.81
CA TYR A 179 9.45 15.26 3.35
C TYR A 179 10.43 14.86 2.27
N SER A 180 11.71 14.81 2.61
CA SER A 180 12.73 14.25 1.71
C SER A 180 12.60 12.73 1.68
N VAL A 181 12.64 12.16 0.48
CA VAL A 181 12.56 10.72 0.27
C VAL A 181 13.93 10.09 0.48
N VAL A 182 14.01 9.13 1.40
CA VAL A 182 15.21 8.34 1.65
C VAL A 182 14.85 6.86 1.72
N HIS A 183 15.71 6.02 1.14
CA HIS A 183 15.54 4.56 1.16
C HIS A 183 16.81 3.90 1.74
N PRO A 184 17.04 3.99 3.06
CA PRO A 184 18.24 3.43 3.68
C PRO A 184 18.36 1.93 3.40
N GLU A 185 19.55 1.47 3.05
CA GLU A 185 19.80 0.05 2.75
C GLU A 185 19.42 -0.86 3.92
N LYS A 186 19.66 -0.42 5.16
CA LYS A 186 19.26 -1.14 6.37
C LYS A 186 17.74 -1.40 6.44
N ILE A 187 16.92 -0.42 6.00
CA ILE A 187 15.45 -0.54 6.00
C ILE A 187 15.00 -1.41 4.83
N ARG A 188 15.50 -1.18 3.62
CA ARG A 188 15.23 -2.01 2.44
C ARG A 188 15.50 -3.49 2.71
N GLY A 189 16.53 -3.78 3.49
CA GLY A 189 16.93 -5.14 3.82
C GLY A 189 16.26 -5.79 5.02
N LEU A 190 15.36 -5.11 5.78
CA LEU A 190 14.81 -5.64 7.04
C LEU A 190 14.16 -7.02 6.88
N GLU A 191 13.37 -7.20 5.84
CA GLU A 191 12.59 -8.43 5.58
C GLU A 191 13.21 -9.31 4.49
N MET A 192 14.46 -9.06 4.12
CA MET A 192 15.22 -9.88 3.17
C MET A 192 16.05 -10.95 3.87
N SER A 193 16.05 -12.15 3.32
CA SER A 193 17.03 -13.19 3.65
C SER A 193 18.46 -12.76 3.26
N ARG A 194 19.47 -13.41 3.81
CA ARG A 194 20.89 -13.13 3.46
C ARG A 194 21.17 -13.26 1.95
N ARG A 195 20.51 -14.20 1.27
CA ARG A 195 20.66 -14.42 -0.18
C ARG A 195 20.03 -13.27 -0.97
N GLU A 196 18.84 -12.83 -0.57
CA GLU A 196 18.12 -11.72 -1.19
C GLU A 196 18.88 -10.40 -1.02
N LYS A 197 19.43 -10.12 0.17
CA LYS A 197 20.29 -8.94 0.41
C LYS A 197 21.45 -8.88 -0.56
N ARG A 198 22.17 -9.99 -0.76
CA ARG A 198 23.32 -10.05 -1.69
C ARG A 198 22.93 -9.75 -3.14
N ARG A 199 21.68 -10.04 -3.53
CA ARG A 199 21.20 -9.84 -4.90
C ARG A 199 20.62 -8.44 -5.12
N ASN A 200 19.90 -7.90 -4.13
CA ASN A 200 19.02 -6.71 -4.32
C ASN A 200 19.54 -5.43 -3.64
N LEU A 201 20.60 -5.51 -2.81
CA LEU A 201 21.22 -4.37 -2.11
C LEU A 201 22.63 -4.07 -2.61
N LYS A 202 22.89 -4.28 -3.90
CA LYS A 202 24.16 -3.92 -4.55
C LYS A 202 24.08 -2.54 -5.16
#